data_6ff669f12fc855a427694251c39a9fd0
#
_entry.id   6ff669f12fc855a427694251c39a9fd0
#
_cell.length_a   1.000
_cell.length_b   1.000
_cell.length_c   1.000
_cell.angle_alpha   90.00
_cell.angle_beta   90.00
_cell.angle_gamma   90.00
#
_symmetry.space_group_name_H-M   'P 1'
#
loop_
_entity.id
_entity.type
_entity.pdbx_description
1 polymer ?
#
loop_
_entity_poly.entity_id
_entity_poly.type
_entity_poly.pdbx_seq_one_letter_code
_entity_poly.pdbx_strand_id
1 'polypeptide(L)'
;MKKLTILILALLLSVSVFSKEIVVSAAASLKNCLEEILPEYEKLSGDKVLLNLGGSGTLRTQIENGVPVDLFISADQKNVKILVDKDMAKKENTYNFLSNSLILVKSPYSKSNINLIEGLNSDIYLVIGNPDTAPVGNYTLTALKNLEILDKLNREKLVYAKDVSAVVQYVEMGEADFGVIYNSDRNRMKNPIVVEEFPENSCDKVIYSVAILNNSDDVKKLFEFLRENKEVFKKYGFVVM
;
A
#
# COMPACT_ATOMS: atom_id res chain seq x y z
N MET A 1 -24.84 -54.38 14.97
CA MET A 1 -23.46 -53.89 14.95
C MET A 1 -23.17 -53.04 13.71
N LYS A 2 -23.46 -53.41 12.46
CA LYS A 2 -23.18 -52.61 11.26
C LYS A 2 -23.86 -51.25 11.21
N LYS A 3 -25.08 -51.07 11.77
CA LYS A 3 -25.78 -49.77 11.79
C LYS A 3 -25.19 -48.78 12.82
N LEU A 4 -24.58 -49.26 13.90
CA LEU A 4 -23.95 -48.42 14.90
C LEU A 4 -22.59 -47.90 14.43
N THR A 5 -21.85 -48.69 13.65
CA THR A 5 -20.57 -48.30 13.05
C THR A 5 -20.72 -47.20 11.99
N ILE A 6 -21.82 -47.21 11.21
CA ILE A 6 -22.12 -46.19 10.22
C ILE A 6 -22.50 -44.86 10.90
N LEU A 7 -23.18 -44.88 12.04
CA LEU A 7 -23.55 -43.68 12.80
C LEU A 7 -22.33 -42.98 13.44
N ILE A 8 -21.35 -43.76 13.90
CA ILE A 8 -20.09 -43.23 14.46
C ILE A 8 -19.20 -42.63 13.34
N LEU A 9 -19.18 -43.22 12.16
CA LEU A 9 -18.43 -42.71 11.01
C LEU A 9 -19.00 -41.39 10.46
N ALA A 10 -20.35 -41.22 10.53
CA ALA A 10 -21.02 -39.98 10.12
C ALA A 10 -20.80 -38.83 11.14
N LEU A 11 -20.54 -39.13 12.40
CA LEU A 11 -20.29 -38.13 13.44
C LEU A 11 -18.86 -37.56 13.39
N LEU A 12 -17.91 -38.24 12.72
CA LEU A 12 -16.51 -37.83 12.58
C LEU A 12 -16.28 -36.87 11.41
N LEU A 13 -17.28 -36.61 10.58
CA LEU A 13 -17.14 -35.75 9.37
C LEU A 13 -17.66 -34.33 9.54
N SER A 14 -18.20 -33.97 10.70
CA SER A 14 -18.57 -32.57 10.99
C SER A 14 -17.41 -31.81 11.68
N VAL A 15 -16.27 -31.71 11.01
CA VAL A 15 -15.30 -30.67 11.35
C VAL A 15 -15.93 -29.37 10.85
N SER A 16 -16.61 -28.67 11.76
CA SER A 16 -17.03 -27.30 11.51
C SER A 16 -15.73 -26.48 11.34
N VAL A 17 -15.36 -26.24 10.10
CA VAL A 17 -14.34 -25.22 9.80
C VAL A 17 -14.99 -23.89 10.18
N PHE A 18 -14.70 -23.41 11.40
CA PHE A 18 -15.06 -22.05 11.76
C PHE A 18 -14.22 -21.12 10.89
N SER A 19 -14.84 -20.54 9.88
CA SER A 19 -14.28 -19.43 9.13
C SER A 19 -13.97 -18.30 10.11
N LYS A 20 -12.72 -17.87 10.14
CA LYS A 20 -12.30 -16.69 10.91
C LYS A 20 -12.30 -15.47 10.02
N GLU A 21 -12.55 -14.32 10.60
CA GLU A 21 -12.34 -13.04 9.90
C GLU A 21 -10.98 -12.48 10.31
N ILE A 22 -10.15 -12.14 9.31
CA ILE A 22 -8.84 -11.52 9.48
C ILE A 22 -8.92 -10.11 8.91
N VAL A 23 -8.68 -9.10 9.74
CA VAL A 23 -8.71 -7.70 9.32
C VAL A 23 -7.32 -7.26 8.89
N VAL A 24 -7.17 -6.94 7.61
CA VAL A 24 -5.93 -6.43 7.01
C VAL A 24 -6.07 -4.95 6.68
N SER A 25 -5.29 -4.11 7.35
CA SER A 25 -5.13 -2.70 6.97
C SER A 25 -3.86 -2.52 6.15
N ALA A 26 -3.99 -2.09 4.90
CA ALA A 26 -2.86 -2.01 3.97
C ALA A 26 -2.81 -0.70 3.20
N ALA A 27 -1.59 -0.26 2.88
CA ALA A 27 -1.37 0.90 2.03
C ALA A 27 -2.13 0.78 0.71
N ALA A 28 -2.76 1.87 0.27
CA ALA A 28 -3.62 1.92 -0.91
C ALA A 28 -2.94 1.44 -2.20
N SER A 29 -1.62 1.59 -2.31
CA SER A 29 -0.82 1.10 -3.44
C SER A 29 -0.80 -0.43 -3.59
N LEU A 30 -1.11 -1.18 -2.51
CA LEU A 30 -1.16 -2.65 -2.52
C LEU A 30 -2.49 -3.20 -3.04
N LYS A 31 -3.46 -2.35 -3.37
CA LYS A 31 -4.82 -2.75 -3.73
C LYS A 31 -4.85 -3.91 -4.73
N ASN A 32 -4.26 -3.72 -5.91
CA ASN A 32 -4.35 -4.68 -7.01
C ASN A 32 -3.69 -6.03 -6.67
N CYS A 33 -2.55 -5.99 -5.95
CA CYS A 33 -1.87 -7.21 -5.51
C CYS A 33 -2.75 -8.00 -4.52
N LEU A 34 -3.28 -7.31 -3.51
CA LEU A 34 -4.06 -7.96 -2.47
C LEU A 34 -5.41 -8.46 -3.00
N GLU A 35 -6.08 -7.70 -3.88
CA GLU A 35 -7.31 -8.14 -4.55
C GLU A 35 -7.10 -9.36 -5.46
N GLU A 36 -5.89 -9.58 -6.00
CA GLU A 36 -5.52 -10.77 -6.77
C GLU A 36 -5.18 -11.96 -5.86
N ILE A 37 -4.47 -11.73 -4.76
CA ILE A 37 -3.93 -12.79 -3.89
C ILE A 37 -4.96 -13.31 -2.89
N LEU A 38 -5.72 -12.41 -2.24
CA LEU A 38 -6.55 -12.76 -1.09
C LEU A 38 -7.68 -13.76 -1.41
N PRO A 39 -8.36 -13.72 -2.58
CA PRO A 39 -9.38 -14.72 -2.91
C PRO A 39 -8.83 -16.16 -2.96
N GLU A 40 -7.57 -16.34 -3.35
CA GLU A 40 -6.93 -17.66 -3.33
C GLU A 40 -6.65 -18.12 -1.90
N TYR A 41 -6.15 -17.22 -1.04
CA TYR A 41 -5.98 -17.51 0.39
C TYR A 41 -7.29 -17.93 1.05
N GLU A 42 -8.36 -17.16 0.85
CA GLU A 42 -9.69 -17.46 1.42
C GLU A 42 -10.21 -18.83 0.97
N LYS A 43 -10.00 -19.18 -0.31
CA LYS A 43 -10.38 -20.50 -0.85
C LYS A 43 -9.58 -21.63 -0.22
N LEU A 44 -8.29 -21.44 0.06
CA LEU A 44 -7.41 -22.47 0.61
C LEU A 44 -7.58 -22.64 2.12
N SER A 45 -7.69 -21.53 2.86
CA SER A 45 -7.77 -21.53 4.32
C SER A 45 -9.19 -21.74 4.85
N GLY A 46 -10.20 -21.30 4.10
CA GLY A 46 -11.58 -21.17 4.57
C GLY A 46 -11.84 -19.93 5.42
N ASP A 47 -10.82 -19.12 5.68
CA ASP A 47 -10.94 -17.85 6.40
C ASP A 47 -11.44 -16.75 5.47
N LYS A 48 -11.96 -15.66 6.06
CA LYS A 48 -12.36 -14.45 5.32
C LYS A 48 -11.43 -13.30 5.65
N VAL A 49 -10.98 -12.56 4.63
CA VAL A 49 -10.11 -11.40 4.81
C VAL A 49 -10.87 -10.10 4.57
N LEU A 50 -10.95 -9.27 5.58
CA LEU A 50 -11.52 -7.94 5.50
C LEU A 50 -10.41 -6.94 5.20
N LEU A 51 -10.38 -6.42 3.98
CA LEU A 51 -9.35 -5.51 3.50
C LEU A 51 -9.76 -4.04 3.69
N ASN A 52 -8.98 -3.29 4.48
CA ASN A 52 -9.09 -1.85 4.67
C ASN A 52 -7.90 -1.16 4.00
N LEU A 53 -8.15 -0.34 2.98
CA LEU A 53 -7.13 0.32 2.18
C LEU A 53 -7.13 1.84 2.42
N GLY A 54 -5.94 2.42 2.57
CA GLY A 54 -5.79 3.86 2.77
C GLY A 54 -4.35 4.34 2.82
N GLY A 55 -4.17 5.62 3.13
CA GLY A 55 -2.86 6.16 3.47
C GLY A 55 -2.34 5.54 4.78
N SER A 56 -1.08 5.12 4.80
CA SER A 56 -0.53 4.39 5.97
C SER A 56 -0.61 5.17 7.27
N GLY A 57 -0.46 6.50 7.22
CA GLY A 57 -0.62 7.36 8.40
C GLY A 57 -2.05 7.37 8.93
N THR A 58 -3.05 7.41 8.04
CA THR A 58 -4.47 7.32 8.40
C THR A 58 -4.78 5.96 9.04
N LEU A 59 -4.32 4.86 8.42
CA LEU A 59 -4.53 3.50 8.93
C LEU A 59 -3.87 3.31 10.30
N ARG A 60 -2.64 3.81 10.48
CA ARG A 60 -1.99 3.82 11.79
C ARG A 60 -2.81 4.57 12.84
N THR A 61 -3.34 5.75 12.50
CA THR A 61 -4.18 6.53 13.42
C THR A 61 -5.47 5.78 13.79
N GLN A 62 -6.07 5.04 12.87
CA GLN A 62 -7.23 4.17 13.16
C GLN A 62 -6.84 3.08 14.17
N ILE A 63 -5.69 2.42 14.00
CA ILE A 63 -5.17 1.42 14.94
C ILE A 63 -4.93 2.05 16.32
N GLU A 64 -4.30 3.24 16.38
CA GLU A 64 -4.08 3.98 17.63
C GLU A 64 -5.40 4.34 18.35
N ASN A 65 -6.47 4.56 17.59
CA ASN A 65 -7.81 4.82 18.12
C ASN A 65 -8.61 3.54 18.44
N GLY A 66 -7.98 2.37 18.40
CA GLY A 66 -8.58 1.11 18.81
C GLY A 66 -9.41 0.41 17.73
N VAL A 67 -9.29 0.79 16.45
CA VAL A 67 -9.91 0.01 15.36
C VAL A 67 -9.22 -1.36 15.31
N PRO A 68 -9.98 -2.48 15.38
CA PRO A 68 -9.41 -3.81 15.31
C PRO A 68 -8.71 -4.05 13.97
N VAL A 69 -7.43 -4.44 14.04
CA VAL A 69 -6.62 -4.81 12.87
C VAL A 69 -5.71 -5.97 13.28
N ASP A 70 -5.66 -7.00 12.46
CA ASP A 70 -4.82 -8.18 12.70
C ASP A 70 -3.46 -8.06 12.01
N LEU A 71 -3.45 -7.52 10.79
CA LEU A 71 -2.25 -7.34 9.96
C LEU A 71 -2.22 -5.91 9.41
N PHE A 72 -1.14 -5.18 9.67
CA PHE A 72 -0.93 -3.84 9.11
C PHE A 72 0.23 -3.85 8.13
N ILE A 73 0.01 -3.36 6.90
CA ILE A 73 1.03 -3.24 5.85
C ILE A 73 1.16 -1.77 5.44
N SER A 74 2.23 -1.15 5.90
CA SER A 74 2.55 0.26 5.66
C SER A 74 3.45 0.42 4.43
N ALA A 75 3.28 1.51 3.68
CA ALA A 75 4.20 1.91 2.61
C ALA A 75 5.48 2.61 3.13
N ASP A 76 5.71 2.59 4.42
CA ASP A 76 6.94 3.05 5.07
C ASP A 76 7.24 2.26 6.35
N GLN A 77 8.47 2.39 6.85
CA GLN A 77 8.90 1.84 8.13
C GLN A 77 8.45 2.71 9.32
N LYS A 78 8.27 4.02 9.10
CA LYS A 78 7.98 5.00 10.16
C LYS A 78 6.67 4.69 10.88
N ASN A 79 5.60 4.41 10.11
CA ASN A 79 4.29 4.13 10.71
C ASN A 79 4.28 2.83 11.53
N VAL A 80 5.01 1.79 11.09
CA VAL A 80 5.18 0.56 11.87
C VAL A 80 6.01 0.82 13.13
N LYS A 81 7.10 1.57 13.01
CA LYS A 81 7.94 1.95 14.16
C LYS A 81 7.15 2.71 15.22
N ILE A 82 6.27 3.62 14.85
CA ILE A 82 5.41 4.37 15.79
C ILE A 82 4.52 3.41 16.60
N LEU A 83 3.94 2.38 15.96
CA LEU A 83 3.15 1.38 16.67
C LEU A 83 4.00 0.55 17.64
N VAL A 84 5.25 0.24 17.27
CA VAL A 84 6.21 -0.44 18.16
C VAL A 84 6.57 0.45 19.35
N ASP A 85 6.90 1.73 19.11
CA ASP A 85 7.27 2.70 20.15
C ASP A 85 6.10 2.96 21.14
N LYS A 86 4.86 2.66 20.74
CA LYS A 86 3.64 2.78 21.56
C LYS A 86 3.18 1.44 22.16
N ASP A 87 3.98 0.39 22.09
CA ASP A 87 3.65 -0.97 22.53
C ASP A 87 2.38 -1.58 21.90
N MET A 88 1.94 -1.04 20.75
CA MET A 88 0.79 -1.53 19.98
C MET A 88 1.18 -2.62 18.98
N ALA A 89 2.47 -2.74 18.66
CA ALA A 89 3.06 -3.82 17.86
C ALA A 89 4.33 -4.32 18.54
N LYS A 90 4.59 -5.62 18.46
CA LYS A 90 5.84 -6.21 18.96
C LYS A 90 6.90 -6.15 17.87
N LYS A 91 8.11 -5.69 18.22
CA LYS A 91 9.22 -5.56 17.25
C LYS A 91 9.55 -6.88 16.54
N GLU A 92 9.48 -8.00 17.23
CA GLU A 92 9.70 -9.35 16.68
C GLU A 92 8.64 -9.77 15.65
N ASN A 93 7.49 -9.10 15.62
CA ASN A 93 6.40 -9.33 14.68
C ASN A 93 6.35 -8.28 13.57
N THR A 94 7.47 -7.57 13.33
CA THR A 94 7.58 -6.59 12.24
C THR A 94 8.60 -7.00 11.21
N TYR A 95 8.30 -6.74 9.93
CA TYR A 95 9.11 -7.21 8.81
C TYR A 95 9.21 -6.14 7.73
N ASN A 96 10.37 -6.02 7.08
CA ASN A 96 10.45 -5.38 5.77
C ASN A 96 9.97 -6.38 4.72
N PHE A 97 9.16 -5.90 3.78
CA PHE A 97 8.43 -6.82 2.90
C PHE A 97 8.69 -6.53 1.41
N LEU A 98 8.47 -5.29 1.00
CA LEU A 98 8.60 -4.86 -0.39
C LEU A 98 9.36 -3.54 -0.46
N SER A 99 9.91 -3.22 -1.65
CA SER A 99 10.34 -1.87 -1.95
C SER A 99 9.74 -1.36 -3.25
N ASN A 100 9.82 -0.04 -3.47
CA ASN A 100 9.22 0.66 -4.59
C ASN A 100 10.07 1.86 -4.99
N SER A 101 9.73 2.50 -6.11
CA SER A 101 10.30 3.79 -6.54
C SER A 101 9.20 4.83 -6.78
N LEU A 102 9.58 6.10 -6.88
CA LEU A 102 8.68 7.18 -7.23
C LEU A 102 8.78 7.47 -8.73
N ILE A 103 7.64 7.76 -9.34
CA ILE A 103 7.55 8.22 -10.72
C ILE A 103 6.69 9.48 -10.84
N LEU A 104 7.07 10.37 -11.76
CA LEU A 104 6.23 11.46 -12.21
C LEU A 104 5.36 10.98 -13.36
N VAL A 105 4.05 11.12 -13.20
CA VAL A 105 3.07 10.80 -14.24
C VAL A 105 2.36 12.07 -14.70
N LYS A 106 1.94 12.05 -15.96
CA LYS A 106 1.25 13.16 -16.63
C LYS A 106 -0.21 12.79 -16.87
N SER A 107 -1.10 13.76 -16.70
CA SER A 107 -2.49 13.65 -17.13
C SER A 107 -2.58 13.56 -18.66
N PRO A 108 -3.44 12.69 -19.23
CA PRO A 108 -3.72 12.65 -20.66
C PRO A 108 -4.34 13.95 -21.19
N TYR A 109 -4.87 14.80 -20.31
CA TYR A 109 -5.48 16.08 -20.64
C TYR A 109 -4.51 17.26 -20.53
N SER A 110 -3.35 17.09 -19.89
CA SER A 110 -2.35 18.16 -19.78
C SER A 110 -1.67 18.41 -21.13
N LYS A 111 -1.58 19.67 -21.49
CA LYS A 111 -0.86 20.13 -22.69
C LYS A 111 0.63 20.41 -22.41
N SER A 112 1.04 20.44 -21.14
CA SER A 112 2.41 20.72 -20.75
C SER A 112 3.29 19.51 -21.04
N ASN A 113 4.47 19.75 -21.63
CA ASN A 113 5.53 18.77 -21.80
C ASN A 113 6.73 19.21 -20.98
N ILE A 114 6.86 18.67 -19.80
CA ILE A 114 7.93 18.99 -18.86
C ILE A 114 8.59 17.70 -18.39
N ASN A 115 9.86 17.80 -18.02
CA ASN A 115 10.56 16.81 -17.21
C ASN A 115 10.64 17.29 -15.74
N LEU A 116 11.09 16.42 -14.87
CA LEU A 116 11.15 16.64 -13.42
C LEU A 116 12.01 17.85 -13.03
N ILE A 117 13.14 18.03 -13.74
CA ILE A 117 14.18 18.99 -13.35
C ILE A 117 13.91 20.38 -13.92
N GLU A 118 13.42 20.45 -15.16
CA GLU A 118 13.29 21.71 -15.89
C GLU A 118 11.90 22.32 -15.82
N GLY A 119 10.90 21.57 -15.46
CA GLY A 119 9.56 21.91 -15.86
C GLY A 119 8.50 22.00 -14.77
N LEU A 120 8.73 21.61 -13.54
CA LEU A 120 7.79 21.86 -12.44
C LEU A 120 7.80 23.34 -12.06
N ASN A 121 7.48 24.19 -13.02
CA ASN A 121 7.41 25.63 -12.86
C ASN A 121 6.00 26.11 -12.44
N SER A 122 5.84 27.42 -12.37
CA SER A 122 4.74 28.12 -11.74
C SER A 122 3.33 27.86 -12.29
N ASP A 123 3.16 27.24 -13.46
CA ASP A 123 1.85 27.22 -14.15
C ASP A 123 1.18 25.85 -14.26
N ILE A 124 1.68 24.83 -13.56
CA ILE A 124 1.13 23.48 -13.56
C ILE A 124 0.55 23.07 -12.22
N TYR A 125 -0.51 22.30 -12.24
CA TYR A 125 -1.04 21.63 -11.05
C TYR A 125 -0.32 20.29 -10.83
N LEU A 126 0.40 20.20 -9.72
CA LEU A 126 1.04 18.97 -9.27
C LEU A 126 0.28 18.38 -8.10
N VAL A 127 -0.23 17.16 -8.23
CA VAL A 127 -0.83 16.43 -7.11
C VAL A 127 0.16 15.44 -6.50
N ILE A 128 0.26 15.46 -5.18
CA ILE A 128 1.06 14.51 -4.39
C ILE A 128 0.22 13.96 -3.23
N GLY A 129 0.67 12.89 -2.61
CA GLY A 129 0.05 12.43 -1.36
C GLY A 129 0.21 13.46 -0.25
N ASN A 130 -0.77 13.55 0.65
CA ASN A 130 -0.63 14.37 1.86
C ASN A 130 0.45 13.76 2.76
N PRO A 131 1.54 14.49 3.10
CA PRO A 131 2.66 13.94 3.86
C PRO A 131 2.27 13.49 5.29
N ASP A 132 1.19 14.02 5.86
CA ASP A 132 0.73 13.66 7.19
C ASP A 132 -0.01 12.31 7.21
N THR A 133 -0.59 11.89 6.08
CA THR A 133 -1.47 10.72 6.00
C THR A 133 -0.96 9.62 5.05
N ALA A 134 -0.16 10.00 4.05
CA ALA A 134 0.30 9.10 2.99
C ALA A 134 1.83 9.17 2.83
N PRO A 135 2.56 8.05 3.01
CA PRO A 135 4.02 8.01 2.89
C PRO A 135 4.54 8.51 1.54
N VAL A 136 3.83 8.28 0.44
CA VAL A 136 4.20 8.79 -0.88
C VAL A 136 4.42 10.31 -0.88
N GLY A 137 3.64 11.05 -0.09
CA GLY A 137 3.79 12.49 0.05
C GLY A 137 5.10 12.88 0.74
N ASN A 138 5.46 12.19 1.83
CA ASN A 138 6.73 12.40 2.53
C ASN A 138 7.92 12.09 1.62
N TYR A 139 7.92 10.96 0.93
CA TYR A 139 8.97 10.61 -0.03
C TYR A 139 9.05 11.63 -1.15
N THR A 140 7.91 12.07 -1.70
CA THR A 140 7.87 13.10 -2.76
C THR A 140 8.45 14.43 -2.29
N LEU A 141 8.01 14.95 -1.14
CA LEU A 141 8.54 16.23 -0.63
C LEU A 141 10.04 16.14 -0.34
N THR A 142 10.51 15.02 0.20
CA THR A 142 11.94 14.78 0.44
C THR A 142 12.71 14.78 -0.88
N ALA A 143 12.20 14.05 -1.89
CA ALA A 143 12.82 13.98 -3.21
C ALA A 143 12.86 15.37 -3.89
N LEU A 144 11.76 16.10 -3.91
CA LEU A 144 11.67 17.43 -4.50
C LEU A 144 12.61 18.43 -3.79
N LYS A 145 12.75 18.32 -2.47
CA LYS A 145 13.69 19.14 -1.69
C LYS A 145 15.13 18.82 -2.05
N ASN A 146 15.51 17.55 -2.06
CA ASN A 146 16.87 17.10 -2.35
C ASN A 146 17.29 17.41 -3.79
N LEU A 147 16.33 17.46 -4.71
CA LEU A 147 16.53 17.87 -6.10
C LEU A 147 16.46 19.40 -6.33
N GLU A 148 16.30 20.19 -5.25
CA GLU A 148 16.17 21.65 -5.30
C GLU A 148 14.98 22.14 -6.18
N ILE A 149 13.95 21.33 -6.28
CA ILE A 149 12.74 21.62 -7.07
C ILE A 149 11.65 22.26 -6.18
N LEU A 150 11.56 21.84 -4.92
CA LEU A 150 10.46 22.19 -4.02
C LEU A 150 10.23 23.70 -3.86
N ASP A 151 11.30 24.48 -3.84
CA ASP A 151 11.24 25.95 -3.69
C ASP A 151 10.92 26.69 -5.01
N LYS A 152 10.99 25.97 -6.14
CA LYS A 152 10.61 26.47 -7.46
C LYS A 152 9.14 26.27 -7.78
N LEU A 153 8.44 25.42 -7.01
CA LEU A 153 7.03 25.15 -7.20
C LEU A 153 6.16 26.30 -6.71
N ASN A 154 5.12 26.60 -7.49
CA ASN A 154 4.03 27.42 -6.97
C ASN A 154 3.21 26.60 -5.95
N ARG A 155 3.32 26.99 -4.68
CA ARG A 155 2.62 26.30 -3.58
C ARG A 155 1.11 26.30 -3.71
N GLU A 156 0.52 27.28 -4.38
CA GLU A 156 -0.93 27.36 -4.64
C GLU A 156 -1.41 26.30 -5.64
N LYS A 157 -0.48 25.77 -6.45
CA LYS A 157 -0.74 24.71 -7.44
C LYS A 157 -0.31 23.32 -6.98
N LEU A 158 0.19 23.21 -5.75
CA LEU A 158 0.51 21.93 -5.13
C LEU A 158 -0.73 21.37 -4.42
N VAL A 159 -1.30 20.30 -4.97
CA VAL A 159 -2.51 19.66 -4.45
C VAL A 159 -2.14 18.46 -3.59
N TYR A 160 -2.76 18.35 -2.41
CA TYR A 160 -2.53 17.22 -1.49
C TYR A 160 -3.72 16.25 -1.52
N ALA A 161 -3.45 15.03 -1.95
CA ALA A 161 -4.42 13.94 -1.97
C ALA A 161 -4.30 13.05 -0.72
N LYS A 162 -5.39 12.48 -0.24
CA LYS A 162 -5.43 11.66 0.99
C LYS A 162 -4.52 10.43 0.94
N ASP A 163 -4.33 9.85 -0.23
CA ASP A 163 -3.51 8.67 -0.50
C ASP A 163 -3.11 8.61 -1.98
N VAL A 164 -2.26 7.63 -2.35
CA VAL A 164 -1.79 7.48 -3.73
C VAL A 164 -2.91 7.14 -4.73
N SER A 165 -3.97 6.47 -4.28
CA SER A 165 -5.11 6.17 -5.15
C SER A 165 -5.84 7.42 -5.59
N ALA A 166 -5.97 8.39 -4.67
CA ALA A 166 -6.54 9.69 -4.99
C ALA A 166 -5.61 10.49 -5.92
N VAL A 167 -4.28 10.40 -5.76
CA VAL A 167 -3.33 11.02 -6.71
C VAL A 167 -3.58 10.50 -8.14
N VAL A 168 -3.68 9.18 -8.30
CA VAL A 168 -3.99 8.55 -9.60
C VAL A 168 -5.29 9.11 -10.18
N GLN A 169 -6.35 9.19 -9.37
CA GLN A 169 -7.65 9.72 -9.82
C GLN A 169 -7.57 11.17 -10.30
N TYR A 170 -6.91 12.06 -9.55
CA TYR A 170 -6.75 13.47 -9.94
C TYR A 170 -6.05 13.59 -11.30
N VAL A 171 -5.00 12.81 -11.54
CA VAL A 171 -4.26 12.81 -12.81
C VAL A 171 -5.14 12.27 -13.94
N GLU A 172 -5.83 11.14 -13.74
CA GLU A 172 -6.68 10.53 -14.77
C GLU A 172 -7.90 11.38 -15.13
N MET A 173 -8.46 12.13 -14.17
CA MET A 173 -9.60 13.01 -14.40
C MET A 173 -9.20 14.38 -14.98
N GLY A 174 -7.90 14.70 -15.04
CA GLY A 174 -7.41 15.99 -15.53
C GLY A 174 -7.54 17.13 -14.53
N GLU A 175 -7.77 16.80 -13.25
CA GLU A 175 -7.84 17.78 -12.16
C GLU A 175 -6.45 18.26 -11.71
N ALA A 176 -5.40 17.53 -12.13
CA ALA A 176 -4.01 17.93 -12.02
C ALA A 176 -3.27 17.61 -13.32
N ASP A 177 -2.28 18.43 -13.67
CA ASP A 177 -1.44 18.21 -14.85
C ASP A 177 -0.51 17.04 -14.68
N PHE A 178 0.07 16.94 -13.48
CA PHE A 178 1.04 15.91 -13.10
C PHE A 178 0.76 15.37 -11.70
N GLY A 179 1.22 14.15 -11.46
CA GLY A 179 1.17 13.54 -10.14
C GLY A 179 2.43 12.74 -9.85
N VAL A 180 2.77 12.62 -8.57
CA VAL A 180 3.83 11.72 -8.12
C VAL A 180 3.19 10.52 -7.45
N ILE A 181 3.51 9.34 -7.99
CA ILE A 181 3.00 8.05 -7.51
C ILE A 181 4.14 7.05 -7.33
N TYR A 182 3.86 5.92 -6.75
CA TYR A 182 4.79 4.80 -6.81
C TYR A 182 4.77 4.13 -8.19
N ASN A 183 5.88 3.57 -8.62
CA ASN A 183 5.98 2.85 -9.89
C ASN A 183 4.96 1.69 -9.98
N SER A 184 4.66 1.03 -8.84
CA SER A 184 3.61 0.00 -8.77
C SER A 184 2.22 0.51 -9.13
N ASP A 185 1.92 1.79 -8.86
CA ASP A 185 0.60 2.36 -9.14
C ASP A 185 0.39 2.70 -10.63
N ARG A 186 1.45 2.68 -11.44
CA ARG A 186 1.35 2.85 -12.89
C ARG A 186 0.35 1.88 -13.52
N ASN A 187 0.33 0.65 -13.04
CA ASN A 187 -0.56 -0.41 -13.54
C ASN A 187 -2.05 -0.20 -13.17
N ARG A 188 -2.35 0.79 -12.34
CA ARG A 188 -3.72 1.18 -11.96
C ARG A 188 -4.29 2.26 -12.86
N MET A 189 -3.44 2.93 -13.61
CA MET A 189 -3.84 3.95 -14.58
C MET A 189 -4.31 3.30 -15.87
N LYS A 190 -5.37 3.83 -16.48
CA LYS A 190 -5.89 3.34 -17.77
C LYS A 190 -4.90 3.61 -18.91
N ASN A 191 -4.31 4.81 -18.91
CA ASN A 191 -3.34 5.24 -19.90
C ASN A 191 -2.18 5.97 -19.20
N PRO A 192 -1.27 5.24 -18.56
CA PRO A 192 -0.18 5.84 -17.80
C PRO A 192 0.81 6.55 -18.74
N ILE A 193 0.96 7.85 -18.58
CA ILE A 193 2.02 8.62 -19.23
C ILE A 193 3.09 8.87 -18.16
N VAL A 194 4.08 7.98 -18.11
CA VAL A 194 5.24 8.16 -17.24
C VAL A 194 6.17 9.17 -17.88
N VAL A 195 6.44 10.25 -17.18
CA VAL A 195 7.35 11.31 -17.64
C VAL A 195 8.78 10.95 -17.28
N GLU A 196 8.99 10.60 -16.01
CA GLU A 196 10.32 10.34 -15.46
C GLU A 196 10.24 9.53 -14.16
N GLU A 197 11.25 8.73 -13.89
CA GLU A 197 11.47 8.10 -12.61
C GLU A 197 12.35 9.00 -11.74
N PHE A 198 12.00 9.14 -10.45
CA PHE A 198 12.82 9.91 -9.53
C PHE A 198 14.18 9.23 -9.32
N PRO A 199 15.29 9.98 -9.29
CA PRO A 199 16.60 9.43 -9.01
C PRO A 199 16.61 8.63 -7.70
N GLU A 200 17.29 7.48 -7.70
CA GLU A 200 17.29 6.52 -6.59
C GLU A 200 17.72 7.15 -5.25
N ASN A 201 18.61 8.16 -5.30
CA ASN A 201 19.12 8.86 -4.13
C ASN A 201 18.35 10.16 -3.80
N SER A 202 17.22 10.44 -4.47
CA SER A 202 16.45 11.66 -4.22
C SER A 202 15.68 11.63 -2.90
N CYS A 203 15.37 10.44 -2.38
CA CYS A 203 14.76 10.24 -1.06
C CYS A 203 15.27 8.95 -0.42
N ASP A 204 14.87 8.68 0.81
CA ASP A 204 15.10 7.39 1.45
C ASP A 204 14.45 6.27 0.63
N LYS A 205 15.03 5.07 0.68
CA LYS A 205 14.48 3.91 0.01
C LYS A 205 13.04 3.65 0.47
N VAL A 206 12.12 3.57 -0.46
CA VAL A 206 10.71 3.24 -0.17
C VAL A 206 10.63 1.78 0.26
N ILE A 207 10.41 1.53 1.54
CA ILE A 207 10.32 0.19 2.13
C ILE A 207 8.94 0.00 2.74
N TYR A 208 8.21 -0.97 2.24
CA TYR A 208 6.95 -1.41 2.83
C TYR A 208 7.25 -2.31 4.02
N SER A 209 6.65 -1.98 5.15
CA SER A 209 6.83 -2.73 6.39
C SER A 209 5.51 -3.28 6.90
N VAL A 210 5.60 -4.45 7.50
CA VAL A 210 4.48 -5.20 8.05
C VAL A 210 4.56 -5.23 9.56
N ALA A 211 3.42 -5.10 10.22
CA ALA A 211 3.24 -5.42 11.63
C ALA A 211 2.11 -6.46 11.78
N ILE A 212 2.41 -7.61 12.35
CA ILE A 212 1.43 -8.59 12.80
C ILE A 212 0.96 -8.14 14.19
N LEU A 213 -0.27 -7.61 14.27
CA LEU A 213 -0.85 -7.06 15.50
C LEU A 213 -1.55 -8.14 16.31
N ASN A 214 -2.23 -9.07 15.64
CA ASN A 214 -2.78 -10.28 16.24
C ASN A 214 -1.86 -11.47 15.94
N ASN A 215 -1.18 -11.98 16.97
CA ASN A 215 -0.18 -13.05 16.84
C ASN A 215 -0.79 -14.46 16.73
N SER A 216 -2.02 -14.58 16.17
CA SER A 216 -2.65 -15.88 15.91
C SER A 216 -1.97 -16.61 14.74
N ASP A 217 -2.10 -17.95 14.72
CA ASP A 217 -1.50 -18.76 13.68
C ASP A 217 -2.09 -18.46 12.30
N ASP A 218 -3.38 -18.07 12.23
CA ASP A 218 -4.05 -17.79 10.96
C ASP A 218 -3.54 -16.50 10.32
N VAL A 219 -3.29 -15.45 11.13
CA VAL A 219 -2.67 -14.19 10.64
C VAL A 219 -1.24 -14.43 10.18
N LYS A 220 -0.46 -15.26 10.87
CA LYS A 220 0.88 -15.66 10.44
C LYS A 220 0.85 -16.42 9.12
N LYS A 221 -0.08 -17.38 8.98
CA LYS A 221 -0.26 -18.13 7.71
C LYS A 221 -0.64 -17.21 6.57
N LEU A 222 -1.53 -16.22 6.80
CA LEU A 222 -1.85 -15.21 5.80
C LEU A 222 -0.60 -14.43 5.38
N PHE A 223 0.21 -13.97 6.34
CA PHE A 223 1.43 -13.23 6.01
C PHE A 223 2.45 -14.08 5.27
N GLU A 224 2.67 -15.34 5.66
CA GLU A 224 3.53 -16.26 4.91
C GLU A 224 2.99 -16.53 3.50
N PHE A 225 1.66 -16.69 3.35
CA PHE A 225 1.04 -16.82 2.03
C PHE A 225 1.30 -15.60 1.14
N LEU A 226 1.20 -14.38 1.70
CA LEU A 226 1.57 -13.15 0.97
C LEU A 226 3.06 -13.17 0.55
N ARG A 227 3.96 -13.63 1.42
CA ARG A 227 5.40 -13.74 1.11
C ARG A 227 5.70 -14.77 0.02
N GLU A 228 4.96 -15.85 -0.05
CA GLU A 228 5.10 -16.88 -1.09
C GLU A 228 4.60 -16.38 -2.45
N ASN A 229 3.61 -15.49 -2.48
CA ASN A 229 3.05 -14.91 -3.70
C ASN A 229 3.83 -13.71 -4.26
N LYS A 230 5.17 -13.74 -4.09
CA LYS A 230 6.07 -12.65 -4.50
C LYS A 230 5.99 -12.29 -5.99
N GLU A 231 5.66 -13.23 -6.86
CA GLU A 231 5.57 -12.99 -8.30
C GLU A 231 4.39 -12.07 -8.66
N VAL A 232 3.30 -12.11 -7.87
CA VAL A 232 2.19 -11.16 -8.03
C VAL A 232 2.65 -9.74 -7.69
N PHE A 233 3.39 -9.56 -6.60
CA PHE A 233 3.94 -8.23 -6.27
C PHE A 233 4.89 -7.71 -7.34
N LYS A 234 5.78 -8.56 -7.88
CA LYS A 234 6.68 -8.18 -8.99
C LYS A 234 5.91 -7.79 -10.26
N LYS A 235 4.84 -8.54 -10.60
CA LYS A 235 3.94 -8.24 -11.73
C LYS A 235 3.39 -6.81 -11.63
N TYR A 236 3.11 -6.35 -10.42
CA TYR A 236 2.64 -4.98 -10.17
C TYR A 236 3.76 -3.95 -9.92
N GLY A 237 5.02 -4.29 -10.18
CA GLY A 237 6.14 -3.35 -10.13
C GLY A 237 6.77 -3.14 -8.76
N PHE A 238 6.47 -3.99 -7.78
CA PHE A 238 7.19 -4.01 -6.51
C PHE A 238 8.49 -4.81 -6.61
N VAL A 239 9.45 -4.44 -5.79
CA VAL A 239 10.65 -5.24 -5.55
C VAL A 239 10.47 -6.00 -4.23
N VAL A 240 10.55 -7.33 -4.27
CA VAL A 240 10.42 -8.19 -3.09
C VAL A 240 11.75 -8.23 -2.34
N MET A 241 11.69 -8.09 -1.01
CA MET A 241 12.87 -8.07 -0.13
C MET A 241 13.11 -9.44 0.53
#